data_ea2e830f6eb332e8813af871003f125b
#
_entry.id   ea2e830f6eb332e8813af871003f125b
#
_cell.length_a   1.000
_cell.length_b   1.000
_cell.length_c   1.000
_cell.angle_alpha   90.00
_cell.angle_beta   90.00
_cell.angle_gamma   90.00
#
_symmetry.space_group_name_H-M   'P 1'
#
loop_
_entity.id
_entity.type
_entity.pdbx_description
1 polymer ?
#
loop_
_entity_poly.entity_id
_entity_poly.type
_entity_poly.pdbx_seq_one_letter_code
_entity_poly.pdbx_strand_id
1 'polypeptide(L)'
;FITTNLETLVSQDSLSPTSTQPYVLSYVPTVATDDVLSLADAEVRHEIQYYDHFGNPTVKVQHGFSPLGHDLITLQDYDALNRASKLWLPVAYGSSDGSYVNPGKLSQTARSFSLYGMDSHPYSLTVYDGSALNEVVEEYGPGKNWHTTGHSVKNDRMTNVLASVRLYGVGENFSLTMSGLYSPCTLDAVRTTDEDGNVTYEFRDKTGRTLLTRQMNGGEAHDTYTVYDNYGNVCFILPPLAADSLMAVKSYAESHPVLQKYAYIYHYDKYNRCIYKKLPGCDPVYTI
;
A
#
# COMPACT_ATOMS: atom_id res chain seq x y z
N PHE A 1 -9.12 10.03 -20.49
CA PHE A 1 -9.50 11.38 -20.02
C PHE A 1 -10.00 12.14 -21.23
N ILE A 2 -11.31 12.42 -21.29
CA ILE A 2 -11.92 13.24 -22.34
C ILE A 2 -12.29 14.56 -21.66
N THR A 3 -11.55 15.63 -21.92
CA THR A 3 -11.95 17.00 -21.64
C THR A 3 -12.85 17.47 -22.79
N THR A 4 -14.14 17.31 -22.67
CA THR A 4 -15.12 17.90 -23.58
C THR A 4 -15.74 19.13 -22.96
N ASN A 5 -16.12 20.11 -23.81
CA ASN A 5 -16.77 21.38 -23.41
C ASN A 5 -17.93 21.11 -22.44
N LEU A 6 -17.78 21.58 -21.21
CA LEU A 6 -18.70 21.39 -20.08
C LEU A 6 -20.14 21.90 -20.33
N GLU A 7 -20.33 22.87 -21.23
CA GLU A 7 -21.60 23.55 -21.39
C GLU A 7 -22.72 22.71 -22.04
N THR A 8 -22.37 21.65 -22.76
CA THR A 8 -23.35 20.79 -23.45
C THR A 8 -23.84 19.60 -22.61
N LEU A 9 -23.10 19.23 -21.56
CA LEU A 9 -23.40 18.08 -20.69
C LEU A 9 -24.28 18.42 -19.49
N VAL A 10 -24.31 19.69 -19.07
CA VAL A 10 -25.04 20.17 -17.87
C VAL A 10 -26.56 20.22 -18.04
N SER A 11 -27.10 20.01 -19.25
CA SER A 11 -28.54 20.21 -19.51
C SER A 11 -29.45 19.02 -19.25
N GLN A 12 -28.88 17.84 -18.85
CA GLN A 12 -29.67 16.61 -18.61
C GLN A 12 -29.66 16.11 -17.18
N ASP A 13 -28.73 16.57 -16.32
CA ASP A 13 -28.56 16.07 -14.96
C ASP A 13 -28.94 17.10 -13.89
N SER A 14 -29.44 16.59 -12.77
CA SER A 14 -29.53 17.34 -11.50
C SER A 14 -28.15 17.74 -10.94
N LEU A 15 -27.07 17.37 -11.62
CA LEU A 15 -25.68 17.58 -11.25
C LEU A 15 -25.29 19.04 -11.46
N SER A 16 -24.89 19.72 -10.37
CA SER A 16 -24.51 21.15 -10.37
C SER A 16 -23.24 21.38 -9.54
N PRO A 17 -22.05 20.95 -10.05
CA PRO A 17 -20.80 21.19 -9.35
C PRO A 17 -20.55 22.67 -9.07
N THR A 18 -19.99 22.99 -7.92
CA THR A 18 -19.71 24.36 -7.51
C THR A 18 -18.57 24.96 -8.34
N SER A 19 -18.89 25.85 -9.28
CA SER A 19 -17.95 26.44 -10.24
C SER A 19 -16.89 27.37 -9.61
N THR A 20 -17.11 27.82 -8.37
CA THR A 20 -16.13 28.66 -7.63
C THR A 20 -14.98 27.91 -7.02
N GLN A 21 -15.03 26.57 -7.08
CA GLN A 21 -13.96 25.68 -6.62
C GLN A 21 -13.37 24.93 -7.81
N PRO A 22 -12.06 24.74 -7.91
CA PRO A 22 -11.46 23.86 -8.91
C PRO A 22 -11.97 22.44 -8.74
N TYR A 23 -12.42 21.80 -9.82
CA TYR A 23 -12.87 20.43 -9.77
C TYR A 23 -12.58 19.66 -11.06
N VAL A 24 -12.58 18.35 -10.96
CA VAL A 24 -12.60 17.40 -12.08
C VAL A 24 -13.86 16.56 -11.95
N LEU A 25 -14.68 16.53 -13.01
CA LEU A 25 -15.84 15.67 -13.11
C LEU A 25 -15.49 14.45 -13.95
N SER A 26 -15.72 13.28 -13.40
CA SER A 26 -15.46 11.99 -14.03
C SER A 26 -16.76 11.24 -14.28
N TYR A 27 -16.91 10.70 -15.49
CA TYR A 27 -18.00 9.83 -15.91
C TYR A 27 -17.51 8.39 -15.94
N VAL A 28 -18.08 7.53 -15.14
CA VAL A 28 -17.69 6.12 -15.05
C VAL A 28 -18.84 5.25 -15.56
N PRO A 29 -18.76 4.70 -16.79
CA PRO A 29 -19.78 3.80 -17.33
C PRO A 29 -19.92 2.55 -16.48
N THR A 30 -21.17 2.11 -16.26
CA THR A 30 -21.48 0.84 -15.60
C THR A 30 -21.75 -0.28 -16.60
N VAL A 31 -21.80 0.06 -17.88
CA VAL A 31 -22.00 -0.85 -19.02
C VAL A 31 -20.89 -0.65 -20.05
N ALA A 32 -20.64 -1.66 -20.86
CA ALA A 32 -19.67 -1.54 -21.95
C ALA A 32 -20.19 -0.60 -23.04
N THR A 33 -19.43 0.42 -23.41
CA THR A 33 -19.80 1.40 -24.42
C THR A 33 -18.58 1.97 -25.11
N ASP A 34 -18.76 2.36 -26.38
CA ASP A 34 -17.79 3.14 -27.16
C ASP A 34 -18.06 4.65 -27.05
N ASP A 35 -19.24 5.05 -26.56
CA ASP A 35 -19.65 6.44 -26.39
C ASP A 35 -20.34 6.65 -25.04
N VAL A 36 -19.60 7.24 -24.09
CA VAL A 36 -20.10 7.53 -22.72
C VAL A 36 -21.21 8.59 -22.76
N LEU A 37 -21.20 9.50 -23.74
CA LEU A 37 -22.15 10.61 -23.81
C LEU A 37 -23.55 10.18 -24.28
N SER A 38 -23.66 8.99 -24.85
CA SER A 38 -24.95 8.40 -25.28
C SER A 38 -25.66 7.60 -24.20
N LEU A 39 -24.99 7.36 -23.04
CA LEU A 39 -25.53 6.56 -21.96
C LEU A 39 -26.62 7.31 -21.18
N ALA A 40 -27.59 6.56 -20.67
CA ALA A 40 -28.57 7.08 -19.71
C ALA A 40 -27.89 7.29 -18.33
N ASP A 41 -28.38 8.24 -17.52
CA ASP A 41 -27.85 8.56 -16.20
C ASP A 41 -27.71 7.33 -15.29
N ALA A 42 -28.64 6.39 -15.35
CA ALA A 42 -28.58 5.15 -14.58
C ALA A 42 -27.41 4.21 -14.97
N GLU A 43 -26.81 4.45 -16.14
CA GLU A 43 -25.69 3.66 -16.68
C GLU A 43 -24.33 4.36 -16.48
N VAL A 44 -24.34 5.55 -15.87
CA VAL A 44 -23.13 6.35 -15.60
C VAL A 44 -23.07 6.71 -14.14
N ARG A 45 -21.89 6.56 -13.53
CA ARG A 45 -21.59 7.10 -12.21
C ARG A 45 -20.82 8.40 -12.35
N HIS A 46 -21.27 9.43 -11.65
CA HIS A 46 -20.61 10.72 -11.64
C HIS A 46 -19.76 10.87 -10.37
N GLU A 47 -18.47 11.15 -10.54
CA GLU A 47 -17.55 11.45 -9.45
C GLU A 47 -16.98 12.85 -9.65
N ILE A 48 -17.07 13.70 -8.63
CA ILE A 48 -16.52 15.05 -8.62
C ILE A 48 -15.40 15.12 -7.60
N GLN A 49 -14.18 15.42 -8.07
CA GLN A 49 -13.04 15.66 -7.21
C GLN A 49 -12.77 17.16 -7.13
N TYR A 50 -12.97 17.74 -5.97
CA TYR A 50 -12.63 19.14 -5.68
C TYR A 50 -11.21 19.26 -5.17
N TYR A 51 -10.57 20.38 -5.51
CA TYR A 51 -9.18 20.66 -5.19
C TYR A 51 -9.06 21.95 -4.37
N ASP A 52 -8.02 22.04 -3.55
CA ASP A 52 -7.64 23.28 -2.89
C ASP A 52 -6.85 24.20 -3.84
N HIS A 53 -6.46 25.37 -3.34
CA HIS A 53 -5.66 26.34 -4.09
C HIS A 53 -4.22 25.91 -4.39
N PHE A 54 -3.73 24.84 -3.76
CA PHE A 54 -2.43 24.21 -4.05
C PHE A 54 -2.55 23.09 -5.09
N GLY A 55 -3.77 22.74 -5.48
CA GLY A 55 -4.02 21.64 -6.41
C GLY A 55 -4.13 20.26 -5.74
N ASN A 56 -4.27 20.20 -4.40
CA ASN A 56 -4.47 18.94 -3.71
C ASN A 56 -5.94 18.51 -3.76
N PRO A 57 -6.24 17.22 -3.97
CA PRO A 57 -7.59 16.67 -3.92
C PRO A 57 -8.12 16.68 -2.47
N THR A 58 -9.15 17.46 -2.18
CA THR A 58 -9.69 17.62 -0.83
C THR A 58 -11.03 16.94 -0.62
N VAL A 59 -12.02 17.25 -1.43
CA VAL A 59 -13.39 16.74 -1.30
C VAL A 59 -13.73 15.90 -2.52
N LYS A 60 -14.06 14.62 -2.30
CA LYS A 60 -14.55 13.73 -3.35
C LYS A 60 -16.05 13.51 -3.14
N VAL A 61 -16.85 13.79 -4.15
CA VAL A 61 -18.29 13.57 -4.17
C VAL A 61 -18.62 12.45 -5.15
N GLN A 62 -19.30 11.42 -4.67
CA GLN A 62 -19.91 10.38 -5.49
C GLN A 62 -21.42 10.68 -5.55
N HIS A 63 -21.86 11.20 -6.70
CA HIS A 63 -23.19 11.71 -6.88
C HIS A 63 -24.25 10.61 -6.75
N GLY A 64 -25.26 10.85 -5.88
CA GLY A 64 -26.39 9.95 -5.68
C GLY A 64 -26.04 8.54 -5.18
N PHE A 65 -24.81 8.32 -4.66
CA PHE A 65 -24.29 6.96 -4.39
C PHE A 65 -24.82 6.32 -3.10
N SER A 66 -25.49 7.08 -2.23
CA SER A 66 -26.10 6.51 -1.03
C SER A 66 -27.40 5.75 -1.36
N PRO A 67 -27.85 4.81 -0.51
CA PRO A 67 -29.11 4.08 -0.73
C PRO A 67 -30.36 4.97 -0.82
N LEU A 68 -30.28 6.20 -0.33
CA LEU A 68 -31.38 7.20 -0.41
C LEU A 68 -31.19 8.20 -1.57
N GLY A 69 -30.23 7.96 -2.47
CA GLY A 69 -29.94 8.87 -3.59
C GLY A 69 -29.22 10.16 -3.19
N HIS A 70 -28.66 10.24 -1.98
CA HIS A 70 -27.83 11.38 -1.57
C HIS A 70 -26.37 11.18 -1.99
N ASP A 71 -25.65 12.29 -2.10
CA ASP A 71 -24.23 12.30 -2.39
C ASP A 71 -23.43 11.66 -1.25
N LEU A 72 -22.50 10.78 -1.62
CA LEU A 72 -21.53 10.21 -0.69
C LEU A 72 -20.24 11.02 -0.79
N ILE A 73 -19.85 11.68 0.30
CA ILE A 73 -18.74 12.63 0.30
C ILE A 73 -17.62 12.15 1.21
N THR A 74 -16.39 12.16 0.68
CA THR A 74 -15.15 11.84 1.38
C THR A 74 -14.27 13.08 1.47
N LEU A 75 -13.65 13.32 2.63
CA LEU A 75 -12.75 14.45 2.86
C LEU A 75 -11.33 13.97 3.10
N GLN A 76 -10.36 14.59 2.43
CA GLN A 76 -8.93 14.46 2.69
C GLN A 76 -8.43 15.77 3.30
N ASP A 77 -7.87 15.70 4.52
CA ASP A 77 -7.14 16.81 5.15
C ASP A 77 -5.64 16.68 4.94
N TYR A 78 -4.96 17.81 4.97
CA TYR A 78 -3.51 17.93 4.84
C TYR A 78 -2.91 18.55 6.11
N ASP A 79 -1.66 18.22 6.39
CA ASP A 79 -0.90 18.83 7.49
C ASP A 79 -0.32 20.20 7.10
N ALA A 80 0.40 20.83 8.03
CA ALA A 80 1.01 22.15 7.81
C ALA A 80 2.11 22.17 6.73
N LEU A 81 2.65 21.00 6.36
CA LEU A 81 3.62 20.83 5.27
C LEU A 81 2.96 20.33 3.97
N ASN A 82 1.64 20.41 3.91
CA ASN A 82 0.85 20.02 2.73
C ASN A 82 0.95 18.51 2.38
N ARG A 83 1.09 17.65 3.39
CA ARG A 83 1.09 16.20 3.25
C ARG A 83 -0.28 15.64 3.67
N ALA A 84 -0.79 14.65 2.93
CA ALA A 84 -2.08 14.01 3.25
C ALA A 84 -2.04 13.40 4.65
N SER A 85 -2.86 13.89 5.58
CA SER A 85 -2.81 13.50 6.98
C SER A 85 -4.04 12.77 7.48
N LYS A 86 -5.26 13.29 7.21
CA LYS A 86 -6.51 12.65 7.66
C LYS A 86 -7.37 12.31 6.47
N LEU A 87 -7.74 11.04 6.35
CA LEU A 87 -8.77 10.59 5.42
C LEU A 87 -10.04 10.28 6.22
N TRP A 88 -11.07 11.09 6.05
CA TRP A 88 -12.34 10.95 6.74
C TRP A 88 -13.19 9.85 6.11
N LEU A 89 -13.92 9.14 6.93
CA LEU A 89 -14.89 8.16 6.46
C LEU A 89 -15.98 8.85 5.61
N PRO A 90 -16.50 8.20 4.58
CA PRO A 90 -17.48 8.78 3.68
C PRO A 90 -18.78 9.09 4.40
N VAL A 91 -19.39 10.24 4.11
CA VAL A 91 -20.64 10.71 4.71
C VAL A 91 -21.71 10.83 3.64
N ALA A 92 -22.88 10.22 3.86
CA ALA A 92 -24.06 10.54 3.06
C ALA A 92 -24.54 11.93 3.47
N TYR A 93 -24.30 12.92 2.58
CA TYR A 93 -24.69 14.30 2.81
C TYR A 93 -26.06 14.56 2.15
N GLY A 94 -26.90 15.39 2.75
CA GLY A 94 -28.27 15.59 2.30
C GLY A 94 -28.45 16.25 0.93
N SER A 95 -27.35 16.52 0.19
CA SER A 95 -27.36 16.96 -1.20
C SER A 95 -27.42 15.77 -2.16
N SER A 96 -27.86 16.05 -3.38
CA SER A 96 -27.87 15.11 -4.50
C SER A 96 -27.59 15.85 -5.82
N ASP A 97 -26.69 16.86 -5.77
CA ASP A 97 -26.38 17.74 -6.89
C ASP A 97 -24.88 17.84 -7.19
N GLY A 98 -24.05 17.09 -6.46
CA GLY A 98 -22.60 17.09 -6.63
C GLY A 98 -21.90 18.37 -6.15
N SER A 99 -22.58 19.26 -5.42
CA SER A 99 -22.02 20.53 -4.98
C SER A 99 -20.91 20.37 -3.94
N TYR A 100 -19.99 21.34 -3.90
CA TYR A 100 -18.91 21.40 -2.91
C TYR A 100 -19.45 21.64 -1.51
N VAL A 101 -18.98 20.85 -0.57
CA VAL A 101 -19.26 21.04 0.86
C VAL A 101 -17.98 21.42 1.59
N ASN A 102 -18.07 22.47 2.40
CA ASN A 102 -16.92 22.95 3.18
C ASN A 102 -16.35 21.87 4.09
N PRO A 103 -15.01 21.66 4.13
CA PRO A 103 -14.34 20.67 4.96
C PRO A 103 -14.72 20.70 6.44
N GLY A 104 -14.90 21.90 7.02
CA GLY A 104 -15.32 22.07 8.41
C GLY A 104 -16.73 21.51 8.67
N LYS A 105 -17.66 21.66 7.74
CA LYS A 105 -18.99 21.06 7.83
C LYS A 105 -18.93 19.54 7.67
N LEU A 106 -18.15 19.04 6.71
CA LEU A 106 -18.00 17.60 6.49
C LEU A 106 -17.42 16.90 7.71
N SER A 107 -16.35 17.42 8.28
CA SER A 107 -15.72 16.87 9.48
C SER A 107 -16.65 16.87 10.69
N GLN A 108 -17.48 17.91 10.86
CA GLN A 108 -18.49 17.98 11.89
C GLN A 108 -19.60 16.94 11.67
N THR A 109 -20.09 16.84 10.42
CA THR A 109 -21.11 15.85 10.05
C THR A 109 -20.60 14.42 10.26
N ALA A 110 -19.38 14.12 9.86
CA ALA A 110 -18.77 12.80 10.08
C ALA A 110 -18.73 12.42 11.57
N ARG A 111 -18.35 13.36 12.46
CA ARG A 111 -18.32 13.14 13.92
C ARG A 111 -19.72 12.95 14.53
N SER A 112 -20.75 13.52 13.94
CA SER A 112 -22.13 13.39 14.42
C SER A 112 -22.92 12.30 13.69
N PHE A 113 -22.28 11.59 12.73
CA PHE A 113 -22.96 10.59 11.92
C PHE A 113 -23.27 9.32 12.73
N SER A 114 -24.55 9.00 12.81
CA SER A 114 -25.04 7.89 13.65
C SER A 114 -24.52 6.53 13.22
N LEU A 115 -24.27 6.34 11.92
CA LEU A 115 -23.69 5.11 11.37
C LEU A 115 -22.28 4.83 11.95
N TYR A 116 -21.54 5.86 12.31
CA TYR A 116 -20.22 5.76 12.94
C TYR A 116 -20.29 5.88 14.48
N GLY A 117 -21.48 5.70 15.06
CA GLY A 117 -21.68 5.77 16.52
C GLY A 117 -21.39 7.16 17.11
N MET A 118 -21.46 8.24 16.31
CA MET A 118 -21.06 9.60 16.72
C MET A 118 -19.63 9.66 17.28
N ASP A 119 -18.71 8.92 16.64
CA ASP A 119 -17.30 8.88 17.03
C ASP A 119 -16.60 10.22 16.77
N SER A 120 -15.75 10.65 17.68
CA SER A 120 -14.99 11.89 17.56
C SER A 120 -13.82 11.80 16.54
N HIS A 121 -13.41 10.59 16.16
CA HIS A 121 -12.30 10.30 15.25
C HIS A 121 -12.73 9.37 14.08
N PRO A 122 -13.76 9.73 13.27
CA PRO A 122 -14.20 8.94 12.15
C PRO A 122 -13.26 9.17 10.94
N TYR A 123 -11.95 9.00 11.14
CA TYR A 123 -10.91 9.20 10.12
C TYR A 123 -9.69 8.35 10.42
N SER A 124 -8.98 7.92 9.40
CA SER A 124 -7.61 7.44 9.53
C SER A 124 -6.63 8.61 9.59
N LEU A 125 -5.53 8.44 10.35
CA LEU A 125 -4.51 9.48 10.54
C LEU A 125 -3.15 8.94 10.17
N THR A 126 -2.46 9.63 9.26
CA THR A 126 -1.04 9.39 8.93
C THR A 126 -0.19 10.44 9.60
N VAL A 127 0.80 9.99 10.38
CA VAL A 127 1.79 10.85 11.06
C VAL A 127 3.12 10.68 10.36
N TYR A 128 3.72 11.80 10.02
CA TYR A 128 5.03 11.85 9.36
C TYR A 128 6.12 12.24 10.33
N ASP A 129 7.34 11.85 10.01
CA ASP A 129 8.52 12.34 10.69
C ASP A 129 8.76 13.85 10.44
N GLY A 130 9.68 14.45 11.19
CA GLY A 130 10.06 15.86 11.02
C GLY A 130 11.09 16.09 9.92
N SER A 131 11.48 15.06 9.16
CA SER A 131 12.51 15.16 8.12
C SER A 131 11.93 15.61 6.77
N ALA A 132 12.82 16.03 5.87
CA ALA A 132 12.47 16.37 4.48
C ALA A 132 12.15 15.13 3.62
N LEU A 133 12.32 13.91 4.14
CA LEU A 133 12.03 12.67 3.43
C LEU A 133 10.53 12.32 3.47
N ASN A 134 9.76 12.99 4.35
CA ASN A 134 8.31 12.76 4.51
C ASN A 134 7.96 11.30 4.82
N GLU A 135 8.74 10.67 5.71
CA GLU A 135 8.51 9.27 6.06
C GLU A 135 7.32 9.12 6.99
N VAL A 136 6.49 8.12 6.72
CA VAL A 136 5.37 7.76 7.59
C VAL A 136 5.91 7.00 8.79
N VAL A 137 5.76 7.57 9.99
CA VAL A 137 6.21 6.95 11.25
C VAL A 137 5.08 6.27 12.01
N GLU A 138 3.83 6.72 11.79
CA GLU A 138 2.70 6.14 12.49
C GLU A 138 1.40 6.31 11.67
N GLU A 139 0.56 5.28 11.67
CA GLU A 139 -0.74 5.29 11.00
C GLU A 139 -1.81 4.74 11.93
N TYR A 140 -2.90 5.50 12.08
CA TYR A 140 -4.07 5.10 12.86
C TYR A 140 -5.25 4.79 11.95
N GLY A 141 -5.95 3.71 12.24
CA GLY A 141 -7.27 3.43 11.69
C GLY A 141 -8.34 4.40 12.24
N PRO A 142 -9.55 4.46 11.63
CA PRO A 142 -10.63 5.28 12.12
C PRO A 142 -11.18 4.75 13.45
N GLY A 143 -11.58 5.68 14.33
CA GLY A 143 -12.20 5.40 15.61
C GLY A 143 -11.45 5.97 16.81
N LYS A 144 -12.19 6.60 17.72
CA LYS A 144 -11.63 7.22 18.93
C LYS A 144 -10.78 6.23 19.75
N ASN A 145 -11.26 4.99 19.88
CA ASN A 145 -10.57 4.00 20.69
C ASN A 145 -9.17 3.68 20.13
N TRP A 146 -9.04 3.54 18.81
CA TRP A 146 -7.74 3.31 18.15
C TRP A 146 -6.75 4.42 18.48
N HIS A 147 -7.18 5.68 18.36
CA HIS A 147 -6.35 6.83 18.65
C HIS A 147 -5.98 6.98 20.14
N THR A 148 -6.92 6.69 21.06
CA THR A 148 -6.69 6.91 22.50
C THR A 148 -5.97 5.77 23.21
N THR A 149 -6.05 4.56 22.69
CA THR A 149 -5.37 3.37 23.25
C THR A 149 -4.04 3.07 22.55
N GLY A 150 -3.68 3.84 21.52
CA GLY A 150 -2.39 3.71 20.82
C GLY A 150 -2.32 2.49 19.90
N HIS A 151 -3.47 2.01 19.39
CA HIS A 151 -3.51 0.99 18.35
C HIS A 151 -3.18 1.63 16.99
N SER A 152 -1.93 1.61 16.64
CA SER A 152 -1.40 2.19 15.41
C SER A 152 -0.33 1.29 14.82
N VAL A 153 -0.18 1.35 13.50
CA VAL A 153 1.00 0.80 12.83
C VAL A 153 2.14 1.79 13.01
N LYS A 154 3.28 1.33 13.56
CA LYS A 154 4.48 2.15 13.79
C LYS A 154 5.62 1.67 12.92
N ASN A 155 6.32 2.61 12.28
CA ASN A 155 7.48 2.34 11.45
C ASN A 155 8.70 3.05 12.01
N ASP A 156 9.69 2.26 12.45
CA ASP A 156 10.98 2.75 12.94
C ASP A 156 12.06 2.43 11.92
N ARG A 157 12.75 3.45 11.40
CA ARG A 157 13.92 3.26 10.56
C ARG A 157 15.17 3.04 11.37
N MET A 158 15.96 2.07 10.94
CA MET A 158 17.21 1.68 11.57
C MET A 158 18.18 1.09 10.55
N THR A 159 19.32 0.61 11.03
CA THR A 159 20.25 -0.19 10.23
C THR A 159 20.48 -1.55 10.90
N ASN A 160 21.19 -2.46 10.25
CA ASN A 160 21.49 -3.79 10.78
C ASN A 160 22.58 -3.79 11.88
N VAL A 161 22.64 -2.79 12.77
CA VAL A 161 23.65 -2.71 13.85
C VAL A 161 23.55 -3.86 14.83
N LEU A 162 22.32 -4.16 15.27
CA LEU A 162 22.04 -5.15 16.31
C LEU A 162 21.52 -6.48 15.75
N ALA A 163 21.30 -6.57 14.45
CA ALA A 163 20.70 -7.73 13.82
C ALA A 163 21.71 -8.48 12.95
N SER A 164 21.91 -9.77 13.24
CA SER A 164 22.68 -10.65 12.36
C SER A 164 21.85 -10.98 11.13
N VAL A 165 22.29 -10.50 9.97
CA VAL A 165 21.69 -10.79 8.66
C VAL A 165 22.67 -11.61 7.84
N ARG A 166 22.27 -12.79 7.38
CA ARG A 166 23.12 -13.72 6.63
C ARG A 166 23.31 -13.22 5.20
N LEU A 167 24.54 -13.32 4.71
CA LEU A 167 24.90 -12.95 3.35
C LEU A 167 24.73 -14.18 2.44
N TYR A 168 23.56 -14.30 1.84
CA TYR A 168 23.28 -15.29 0.80
C TYR A 168 23.52 -14.72 -0.59
N GLY A 169 23.90 -15.57 -1.54
CA GLY A 169 24.10 -15.21 -2.94
C GLY A 169 23.92 -16.40 -3.86
N VAL A 170 23.95 -16.15 -5.15
CA VAL A 170 23.94 -17.17 -6.20
C VAL A 170 25.38 -17.41 -6.65
N GLY A 171 25.86 -18.64 -6.47
CA GLY A 171 27.20 -19.08 -6.85
C GLY A 171 27.22 -19.78 -8.21
N GLU A 172 28.37 -20.40 -8.50
CA GLU A 172 28.56 -21.19 -9.70
C GLU A 172 27.57 -22.37 -9.78
N ASN A 173 27.21 -22.75 -11.01
CA ASN A 173 26.23 -23.81 -11.27
C ASN A 173 24.90 -23.63 -10.54
N PHE A 174 24.45 -22.37 -10.40
CA PHE A 174 23.22 -22.00 -9.74
C PHE A 174 23.12 -22.54 -8.30
N SER A 175 24.24 -22.55 -7.57
CA SER A 175 24.26 -22.95 -6.15
C SER A 175 23.88 -21.79 -5.25
N LEU A 176 23.21 -22.08 -4.12
CA LEU A 176 23.03 -21.11 -3.05
C LEU A 176 24.32 -21.00 -2.24
N THR A 177 24.88 -19.82 -2.12
CA THR A 177 26.05 -19.57 -1.26
C THR A 177 25.66 -18.85 0.01
N MET A 178 26.20 -19.27 1.15
CA MET A 178 26.17 -18.51 2.41
C MET A 178 27.61 -18.12 2.73
N SER A 179 27.91 -16.80 2.66
CA SER A 179 29.28 -16.29 2.72
C SER A 179 29.64 -15.64 4.06
N GLY A 180 28.73 -15.62 5.01
CA GLY A 180 28.88 -14.99 6.32
C GLY A 180 27.72 -14.10 6.68
N LEU A 181 28.00 -13.00 7.37
CA LEU A 181 27.00 -12.00 7.78
C LEU A 181 27.29 -10.68 7.10
N TYR A 182 26.24 -9.90 6.85
CA TYR A 182 26.40 -8.49 6.47
C TYR A 182 27.08 -7.72 7.59
N SER A 183 28.01 -6.84 7.24
CA SER A 183 28.65 -5.95 8.20
C SER A 183 27.62 -5.00 8.84
N PRO A 184 27.78 -4.61 10.11
CA PRO A 184 26.91 -3.62 10.73
C PRO A 184 26.81 -2.33 9.93
N CYS A 185 25.65 -1.67 9.97
CA CYS A 185 25.36 -0.41 9.29
C CYS A 185 25.46 -0.45 7.75
N THR A 186 25.37 -1.63 7.12
CA THR A 186 25.43 -1.77 5.65
C THR A 186 24.08 -1.94 4.99
N LEU A 187 23.06 -2.30 5.77
CA LEU A 187 21.68 -2.49 5.31
C LEU A 187 20.78 -1.43 5.92
N ASP A 188 19.84 -0.94 5.13
CA ASP A 188 18.69 -0.19 5.62
C ASP A 188 17.66 -1.17 6.20
N ALA A 189 17.04 -0.80 7.31
CA ALA A 189 16.06 -1.64 7.97
C ALA A 189 14.85 -0.82 8.45
N VAL A 190 13.67 -1.40 8.29
CA VAL A 190 12.43 -0.86 8.84
C VAL A 190 11.87 -1.88 9.82
N ARG A 191 11.62 -1.42 11.06
CA ARG A 191 10.85 -2.18 12.04
C ARG A 191 9.40 -1.68 11.98
N THR A 192 8.48 -2.56 11.63
CA THR A 192 7.04 -2.27 11.68
C THR A 192 6.44 -2.98 12.89
N THR A 193 5.69 -2.24 13.69
CA THR A 193 4.86 -2.80 14.77
C THR A 193 3.41 -2.56 14.37
N ASP A 194 2.62 -3.62 14.24
CA ASP A 194 1.21 -3.52 13.91
C ASP A 194 0.35 -3.11 15.12
N GLU A 195 -0.94 -2.96 14.90
CA GLU A 195 -1.91 -2.51 15.92
C GLU A 195 -2.05 -3.49 17.09
N ASP A 196 -1.71 -4.77 16.89
CA ASP A 196 -1.74 -5.83 17.90
C ASP A 196 -0.39 -6.01 18.60
N GLY A 197 0.62 -5.24 18.21
CA GLY A 197 1.97 -5.27 18.76
C GLY A 197 2.89 -6.33 18.14
N ASN A 198 2.49 -6.97 17.03
CA ASN A 198 3.38 -7.88 16.31
C ASN A 198 4.47 -7.09 15.60
N VAL A 199 5.69 -7.58 15.65
CA VAL A 199 6.86 -6.89 15.11
C VAL A 199 7.41 -7.61 13.90
N THR A 200 7.61 -6.85 12.83
CA THR A 200 8.28 -7.31 11.60
C THR A 200 9.45 -6.41 11.29
N TYR A 201 10.57 -7.00 10.87
CA TYR A 201 11.73 -6.25 10.35
C TYR A 201 11.91 -6.57 8.88
N GLU A 202 12.17 -5.55 8.09
CA GLU A 202 12.54 -5.68 6.70
C GLU A 202 13.94 -5.07 6.49
N PHE A 203 14.88 -5.88 5.99
CA PHE A 203 16.25 -5.44 5.71
C PHE A 203 16.46 -5.35 4.21
N ARG A 204 16.94 -4.19 3.77
CA ARG A 204 17.16 -3.87 2.36
C ARG A 204 18.61 -3.50 2.09
N ASP A 205 19.06 -3.83 0.89
CA ASP A 205 20.36 -3.37 0.42
C ASP A 205 20.29 -1.92 -0.09
N LYS A 206 21.46 -1.38 -0.49
CA LYS A 206 21.57 0.00 -1.02
C LYS A 206 20.82 0.24 -2.33
N THR A 207 20.37 -0.80 -3.01
CA THR A 207 19.55 -0.72 -4.22
C THR A 207 18.05 -0.82 -3.92
N GLY A 208 17.68 -0.94 -2.63
CA GLY A 208 16.30 -1.03 -2.17
C GLY A 208 15.71 -2.45 -2.24
N ARG A 209 16.53 -3.48 -2.56
CA ARG A 209 16.05 -4.87 -2.62
C ARG A 209 15.93 -5.45 -1.21
N THR A 210 14.79 -6.06 -0.91
CA THR A 210 14.55 -6.75 0.36
C THR A 210 15.33 -8.06 0.42
N LEU A 211 16.28 -8.16 1.34
CA LEU A 211 17.14 -9.34 1.54
C LEU A 211 16.60 -10.28 2.61
N LEU A 212 16.00 -9.70 3.66
CA LEU A 212 15.45 -10.44 4.79
C LEU A 212 14.17 -9.77 5.28
N THR A 213 13.13 -10.59 5.44
CA THR A 213 11.95 -10.26 6.24
C THR A 213 11.96 -11.13 7.48
N ARG A 214 11.99 -10.51 8.66
CA ARG A 214 11.99 -11.18 9.97
C ARG A 214 10.68 -10.91 10.68
N GLN A 215 9.90 -11.94 10.95
CA GLN A 215 8.71 -11.85 11.78
C GLN A 215 9.06 -12.31 13.20
N MET A 216 8.64 -11.54 14.21
CA MET A 216 8.85 -11.90 15.60
C MET A 216 7.59 -12.56 16.18
N ASN A 217 7.75 -13.68 16.86
CA ASN A 217 6.66 -14.36 17.56
C ASN A 217 7.17 -14.75 18.97
N GLY A 218 6.62 -14.10 20.01
CA GLY A 218 7.00 -14.39 21.39
C GLY A 218 8.50 -14.27 21.71
N GLY A 219 9.24 -13.46 20.93
CA GLY A 219 10.70 -13.30 21.06
C GLY A 219 11.51 -14.19 20.11
N GLU A 220 10.90 -15.13 19.42
CA GLU A 220 11.55 -15.94 18.37
C GLU A 220 11.49 -15.23 17.01
N ALA A 221 12.61 -15.30 16.26
CA ALA A 221 12.72 -14.72 14.93
C ALA A 221 12.43 -15.77 13.85
N HIS A 222 11.50 -15.48 12.96
CA HIS A 222 11.17 -16.28 11.79
C HIS A 222 11.65 -15.56 10.53
N ASP A 223 12.80 -15.96 10.01
CA ASP A 223 13.54 -15.30 8.95
C ASP A 223 13.17 -15.87 7.57
N THR A 224 12.72 -15.01 6.67
CA THR A 224 12.57 -15.32 5.24
C THR A 224 13.59 -14.50 4.44
N TYR A 225 14.54 -15.19 3.78
CA TYR A 225 15.55 -14.55 2.94
C TYR A 225 15.15 -14.57 1.47
N THR A 226 15.38 -13.46 0.79
CA THR A 226 15.27 -13.35 -0.66
C THR A 226 16.67 -13.18 -1.25
N VAL A 227 17.05 -14.07 -2.16
CA VAL A 227 18.39 -14.11 -2.77
C VAL A 227 18.29 -13.75 -4.23
N TYR A 228 19.11 -12.80 -4.64
CA TYR A 228 19.11 -12.22 -5.98
C TYR A 228 20.37 -12.61 -6.75
N ASP A 229 20.25 -12.69 -8.09
CA ASP A 229 21.40 -12.72 -8.98
C ASP A 229 21.99 -11.31 -9.19
N ASN A 230 23.05 -11.25 -10.00
CA ASN A 230 23.72 -9.97 -10.33
C ASN A 230 22.86 -9.01 -11.16
N TYR A 231 21.76 -9.49 -11.76
CA TYR A 231 20.83 -8.70 -12.55
C TYR A 231 19.65 -8.20 -11.73
N GLY A 232 19.53 -8.64 -10.46
CA GLY A 232 18.45 -8.27 -9.56
C GLY A 232 17.24 -9.20 -9.63
N ASN A 233 17.35 -10.34 -10.31
CA ASN A 233 16.28 -11.33 -10.34
C ASN A 233 16.29 -12.17 -9.05
N VAL A 234 15.10 -12.48 -8.52
CA VAL A 234 14.94 -13.36 -7.35
C VAL A 234 15.21 -14.81 -7.74
N CYS A 235 16.31 -15.38 -7.29
CA CYS A 235 16.69 -16.77 -7.59
C CYS A 235 16.23 -17.76 -6.54
N PHE A 236 16.32 -17.37 -5.25
CA PHE A 236 15.85 -18.20 -4.15
C PHE A 236 15.03 -17.38 -3.17
N ILE A 237 13.94 -17.97 -2.64
CA ILE A 237 13.30 -17.50 -1.42
C ILE A 237 13.43 -18.63 -0.40
N LEU A 238 14.00 -18.30 0.75
CA LEU A 238 14.28 -19.25 1.85
C LEU A 238 13.33 -18.93 3.01
N PRO A 239 12.19 -19.64 3.13
CA PRO A 239 11.32 -19.52 4.30
C PRO A 239 12.06 -19.96 5.59
N PRO A 240 11.52 -19.72 6.79
CA PRO A 240 12.20 -19.94 8.06
C PRO A 240 12.83 -21.33 8.21
N LEU A 241 12.12 -22.39 7.86
CA LEU A 241 12.66 -23.77 7.92
C LEU A 241 13.87 -24.00 7.01
N ALA A 242 13.88 -23.37 5.82
CA ALA A 242 15.03 -23.42 4.93
C ALA A 242 16.18 -22.58 5.49
N ALA A 243 15.90 -21.35 5.92
CA ALA A 243 16.89 -20.45 6.46
C ALA A 243 17.60 -21.02 7.68
N ASP A 244 16.88 -21.67 8.60
CA ASP A 244 17.44 -22.28 9.81
C ASP A 244 18.27 -23.54 9.53
N SER A 245 17.96 -24.23 8.44
CA SER A 245 18.70 -25.42 8.02
C SER A 245 19.97 -25.13 7.21
N LEU A 246 20.11 -23.90 6.66
CA LEU A 246 21.17 -23.52 5.70
C LEU A 246 22.10 -22.43 6.28
N MET A 247 22.46 -22.53 7.55
CA MET A 247 23.25 -21.53 8.28
C MET A 247 24.76 -21.65 8.11
N ALA A 248 25.28 -22.78 7.63
CA ALA A 248 26.72 -22.98 7.52
C ALA A 248 27.32 -22.15 6.36
N VAL A 249 28.49 -21.57 6.61
CA VAL A 249 29.26 -20.85 5.58
C VAL A 249 29.77 -21.83 4.55
N LYS A 250 29.05 -22.02 3.47
CA LYS A 250 29.36 -22.92 2.35
C LYS A 250 28.44 -22.71 1.17
N SER A 251 28.71 -23.41 0.07
CA SER A 251 27.83 -23.54 -1.07
C SER A 251 26.90 -24.76 -0.92
N TYR A 252 25.65 -24.60 -1.30
CA TYR A 252 24.62 -25.63 -1.34
C TYR A 252 24.19 -25.82 -2.79
N ALA A 253 24.37 -27.01 -3.35
CA ALA A 253 23.87 -27.32 -4.69
C ALA A 253 22.35 -27.14 -4.74
N GLU A 254 21.81 -26.78 -5.89
CA GLU A 254 20.35 -26.64 -6.08
C GLU A 254 19.61 -27.93 -5.68
N SER A 255 20.21 -29.10 -5.95
CA SER A 255 19.66 -30.42 -5.58
C SER A 255 19.70 -30.73 -4.07
N HIS A 256 20.20 -29.82 -3.23
CA HIS A 256 20.24 -30.01 -1.79
C HIS A 256 18.83 -30.26 -1.21
N PRO A 257 18.63 -31.33 -0.39
CA PRO A 257 17.29 -31.73 0.07
C PRO A 257 16.47 -30.62 0.73
N VAL A 258 17.12 -29.74 1.49
CA VAL A 258 16.47 -28.62 2.16
C VAL A 258 15.93 -27.61 1.12
N LEU A 259 16.73 -27.29 0.08
CA LEU A 259 16.31 -26.40 -0.99
C LEU A 259 15.14 -27.02 -1.77
N GLN A 260 15.25 -28.30 -2.10
CA GLN A 260 14.20 -29.00 -2.83
C GLN A 260 12.87 -29.08 -2.05
N LYS A 261 12.93 -29.16 -0.72
CA LYS A 261 11.75 -29.35 0.12
C LYS A 261 11.11 -28.04 0.59
N TYR A 262 11.93 -27.01 0.87
CA TYR A 262 11.47 -25.83 1.58
C TYR A 262 11.69 -24.51 0.84
N ALA A 263 12.55 -24.45 -0.19
CA ALA A 263 12.84 -23.21 -0.89
C ALA A 263 11.98 -23.02 -2.15
N TYR A 264 11.73 -21.74 -2.51
CA TYR A 264 11.29 -21.36 -3.84
C TYR A 264 12.53 -21.13 -4.68
N ILE A 265 12.55 -21.61 -5.92
CA ILE A 265 13.68 -21.52 -6.85
C ILE A 265 13.19 -21.02 -8.20
N TYR A 266 13.91 -20.04 -8.77
CA TYR A 266 13.57 -19.42 -10.05
C TYR A 266 14.83 -19.31 -10.90
N HIS A 267 14.73 -19.68 -12.18
CA HIS A 267 15.78 -19.43 -13.18
C HIS A 267 15.25 -18.48 -14.25
N TYR A 268 16.16 -17.73 -14.81
CA TYR A 268 15.86 -16.72 -15.83
C TYR A 268 16.70 -16.94 -17.08
N ASP A 269 16.16 -16.54 -18.22
CA ASP A 269 16.89 -16.51 -19.48
C ASP A 269 17.75 -15.22 -19.59
N LYS A 270 18.47 -15.12 -20.70
CA LYS A 270 19.31 -13.94 -21.00
C LYS A 270 18.54 -12.62 -21.17
N TYR A 271 17.22 -12.68 -21.20
CA TYR A 271 16.33 -11.52 -21.28
C TYR A 271 15.62 -11.23 -19.95
N ASN A 272 16.06 -11.85 -18.86
CA ASN A 272 15.46 -11.76 -17.53
C ASN A 272 14.00 -12.27 -17.47
N ARG A 273 13.59 -13.21 -18.34
CA ARG A 273 12.29 -13.85 -18.29
C ARG A 273 12.41 -15.12 -17.46
N CYS A 274 11.49 -15.33 -16.50
CA CYS A 274 11.45 -16.55 -15.68
C CYS A 274 11.09 -17.76 -16.54
N ILE A 275 12.05 -18.71 -16.68
CA ILE A 275 11.89 -19.93 -17.48
C ILE A 275 11.70 -21.19 -16.62
N TYR A 276 11.98 -21.10 -15.32
CA TYR A 276 11.85 -22.20 -14.37
C TYR A 276 11.36 -21.67 -13.04
N LYS A 277 10.37 -22.32 -12.49
CA LYS A 277 9.81 -22.02 -11.18
C LYS A 277 9.57 -23.31 -10.42
N LYS A 278 10.16 -23.41 -9.22
CA LYS A 278 9.93 -24.51 -8.30
C LYS A 278 9.37 -24.00 -7.00
N LEU A 279 8.26 -24.57 -6.57
CA LEU A 279 7.66 -24.33 -5.25
C LEU A 279 8.16 -25.37 -4.24
N PRO A 280 8.13 -25.08 -2.92
CA PRO A 280 8.50 -26.03 -1.88
C PRO A 280 7.75 -27.35 -2.01
N GLY A 281 8.50 -28.45 -2.08
CA GLY A 281 7.95 -29.81 -2.14
C GLY A 281 7.16 -30.18 -3.42
N CYS A 282 7.13 -29.30 -4.41
CA CYS A 282 6.44 -29.55 -5.70
C CYS A 282 7.45 -29.86 -6.82
N ASP A 283 6.96 -30.44 -7.90
CA ASP A 283 7.74 -30.55 -9.14
C ASP A 283 7.89 -29.16 -9.80
N PRO A 284 8.99 -28.94 -10.53
CA PRO A 284 9.21 -27.65 -11.19
C PRO A 284 8.29 -27.44 -12.38
N VAL A 285 7.96 -26.16 -12.64
CA VAL A 285 7.23 -25.72 -13.82
C VAL A 285 8.20 -24.99 -14.75
N TYR A 286 8.18 -25.36 -16.03
CA TYR A 286 8.97 -24.75 -17.08
C TYR A 286 8.07 -23.85 -17.94
N THR A 287 8.54 -22.65 -18.25
CA THR A 287 7.88 -21.72 -19.18
C THR A 287 8.74 -21.64 -20.43
N ILE A 288 8.14 -21.89 -21.58
CA ILE A 288 8.78 -21.88 -22.91
C ILE A 288 8.60 -20.52 -23.56
#